data_c7918519544185b386e6ca93110510ae
#
_entry.id   c7918519544185b386e6ca93110510ae
#
_cell.length_a   1.000
_cell.length_b   1.000
_cell.length_c   1.000
_cell.angle_alpha   90.00
_cell.angle_beta   90.00
_cell.angle_gamma   90.00
#
_symmetry.space_group_name_H-M   'P 1'
#
loop_
_entity.id
_entity.type
_entity.pdbx_description
1 polymer ?
#
loop_
_entity_poly.entity_id
_entity_poly.type
_entity_poly.pdbx_seq_one_letter_code
_entity_poly.pdbx_strand_id
1 'polypeptide(L)'
;MSTKIIIGAQWGDEGKGKIVDLLSKNADYVVRYQGGANAGHTIKFDDKEIVLHLIPSGIFNGDAICIIGNGVVVDPAALVDEIREVEEIGTDLKDRFFISSSAHVILPYHKILDNLREKNRGDDAIGTTGRGIGPAYVSKVARVGIRMGDLLDNDRLGELLRTNVKEINKALKHVHNEPEIDADVILNNLKPIASQIAPYICNTTAMLHKAVAAGSDILLEGAQGSLLDIDHGTYPYVTSSSPTAGGACVGSGVPPTAIDHAIGITKAYSTRVGNGPYPTELHDDIGKKLRKNGAEFGATTGRPRRCGWLDLVALKYAVNLNGMDQLALTKMDVLDDFDEIKVCTHYMVDGEKTDVYPVETGALEHVEPVYKTFPGWKESCQNAADFDDLPDHAKTYIAFIEEYTGSRCSIISTGPGRTQTLVR
;
A
#
# COMPACT_ATOMS: atom_id res chain seq x y z
N MET A 1 -23.05 -7.50 7.00
CA MET A 1 -22.45 -8.24 5.89
C MET A 1 -22.03 -7.24 4.85
N SER A 2 -20.73 -7.05 4.65
CA SER A 2 -20.25 -5.98 3.77
C SER A 2 -18.85 -6.29 3.25
N THR A 3 -18.63 -6.13 1.95
CA THR A 3 -17.29 -6.16 1.36
C THR A 3 -16.76 -4.73 1.24
N LYS A 4 -15.67 -4.46 1.96
CA LYS A 4 -15.04 -3.14 2.00
C LYS A 4 -13.65 -3.17 1.40
N ILE A 5 -13.28 -2.13 0.67
CA ILE A 5 -11.91 -1.95 0.18
C ILE A 5 -11.25 -0.82 0.95
N ILE A 6 -10.03 -1.05 1.43
CA ILE A 6 -9.18 -0.04 2.07
C ILE A 6 -8.11 0.38 1.08
N ILE A 7 -8.10 1.64 0.70
CA ILE A 7 -7.23 2.18 -0.35
C ILE A 7 -6.47 3.41 0.18
N GLY A 8 -5.17 3.48 -0.07
CA GLY A 8 -4.43 4.73 0.13
C GLY A 8 -4.87 5.78 -0.90
N ALA A 9 -5.30 6.94 -0.44
CA ALA A 9 -5.78 8.01 -1.31
C ALA A 9 -4.69 8.98 -1.77
N GLN A 10 -3.44 8.78 -1.34
CA GLN A 10 -2.27 9.61 -1.64
C GLN A 10 -1.15 8.76 -2.28
N TRP A 11 0.12 9.02 -1.92
CA TRP A 11 1.31 8.30 -2.41
C TRP A 11 1.79 7.19 -1.46
N GLY A 12 0.89 6.53 -0.74
CA GLY A 12 1.23 5.53 0.26
C GLY A 12 1.58 6.14 1.63
N ASP A 13 1.86 5.27 2.59
CA ASP A 13 2.22 5.65 3.98
C ASP A 13 1.15 6.44 4.73
N GLU A 14 -0.12 6.34 4.31
CA GLU A 14 -1.25 7.04 4.92
C GLU A 14 -1.65 6.48 6.30
N GLY A 15 -1.01 5.40 6.76
CA GLY A 15 -1.36 4.73 8.03
C GLY A 15 -2.43 3.66 7.88
N LYS A 16 -2.50 3.01 6.70
CA LYS A 16 -3.47 1.95 6.39
C LYS A 16 -3.48 0.82 7.40
N GLY A 17 -2.32 0.35 7.87
CA GLY A 17 -2.23 -0.75 8.82
C GLY A 17 -3.08 -0.54 10.08
N LYS A 18 -3.05 0.66 10.68
CA LYS A 18 -3.88 1.00 11.86
C LYS A 18 -5.37 0.91 11.55
N ILE A 19 -5.79 1.40 10.38
CA ILE A 19 -7.23 1.41 10.00
C ILE A 19 -7.70 0.00 9.64
N VAL A 20 -6.87 -0.77 8.93
CA VAL A 20 -7.18 -2.19 8.66
C VAL A 20 -7.26 -2.98 9.96
N ASP A 21 -6.32 -2.81 10.88
CA ASP A 21 -6.36 -3.43 12.21
C ASP A 21 -7.65 -3.08 12.97
N LEU A 22 -8.08 -1.83 12.94
CA LEU A 22 -9.34 -1.40 13.55
C LEU A 22 -10.56 -2.09 12.93
N LEU A 23 -10.64 -2.10 11.60
CA LEU A 23 -11.80 -2.60 10.87
C LEU A 23 -11.85 -4.13 10.80
N SER A 24 -10.70 -4.80 10.88
CA SER A 24 -10.61 -6.26 10.83
C SER A 24 -11.16 -6.96 12.07
N LYS A 25 -11.43 -6.23 13.17
CA LYS A 25 -12.08 -6.79 14.36
C LYS A 25 -13.47 -7.37 14.07
N ASN A 26 -14.14 -6.85 13.06
CA ASN A 26 -15.48 -7.26 12.66
C ASN A 26 -15.49 -7.90 11.27
N ALA A 27 -14.33 -8.31 10.74
CA ALA A 27 -14.22 -8.93 9.44
C ALA A 27 -14.03 -10.45 9.58
N ASP A 28 -14.74 -11.22 8.77
CA ASP A 28 -14.53 -12.67 8.63
C ASP A 28 -13.28 -12.96 7.80
N TYR A 29 -13.00 -12.10 6.80
CA TYR A 29 -11.87 -12.25 5.88
C TYR A 29 -11.11 -10.92 5.73
N VAL A 30 -9.78 -10.99 5.75
CA VAL A 30 -8.89 -9.86 5.41
C VAL A 30 -7.96 -10.28 4.28
N VAL A 31 -7.99 -9.57 3.15
CA VAL A 31 -7.35 -10.01 1.91
C VAL A 31 -6.39 -8.95 1.38
N ARG A 32 -5.10 -9.22 1.34
CA ARG A 32 -4.12 -8.42 0.59
C ARG A 32 -4.29 -8.70 -0.89
N TYR A 33 -4.62 -7.70 -1.67
CA TYR A 33 -4.96 -7.93 -3.08
C TYR A 33 -3.87 -7.55 -4.09
N GLN A 34 -2.85 -6.75 -3.69
CA GLN A 34 -1.78 -6.34 -4.60
C GLN A 34 -0.49 -5.95 -3.85
N GLY A 35 0.56 -5.59 -4.61
CA GLY A 35 1.87 -5.24 -4.07
C GLY A 35 2.70 -6.48 -3.74
N GLY A 36 3.53 -6.36 -2.75
CA GLY A 36 4.40 -7.44 -2.27
C GLY A 36 5.11 -7.00 -1.00
N ALA A 37 6.29 -7.55 -0.74
CA ALA A 37 7.08 -7.25 0.45
C ALA A 37 7.62 -5.79 0.51
N ASN A 38 7.35 -4.96 -0.50
CA ASN A 38 7.64 -3.52 -0.48
C ASN A 38 6.66 -2.70 0.38
N ALA A 39 5.53 -3.27 0.79
CA ALA A 39 4.65 -2.66 1.78
C ALA A 39 5.24 -2.81 3.19
N GLY A 40 4.86 -1.91 4.11
CA GLY A 40 5.16 -2.01 5.53
C GLY A 40 3.97 -1.49 6.32
N HIS A 41 3.17 -2.39 6.88
CA HIS A 41 2.02 -2.06 7.70
C HIS A 41 2.37 -2.23 9.17
N THR A 42 2.67 -1.12 9.82
CA THR A 42 3.00 -1.11 11.25
C THR A 42 1.73 -1.25 12.08
N ILE A 43 1.71 -2.25 12.95
CA ILE A 43 0.64 -2.50 13.91
C ILE A 43 1.24 -2.37 15.32
N LYS A 44 0.56 -1.59 16.16
CA LYS A 44 0.92 -1.40 17.57
C LYS A 44 -0.20 -1.97 18.43
N PHE A 45 0.12 -2.96 19.24
CA PHE A 45 -0.81 -3.52 20.22
C PHE A 45 -0.04 -3.89 21.51
N ASP A 46 -0.65 -3.56 22.63
CA ASP A 46 0.01 -3.61 23.93
C ASP A 46 1.37 -2.87 23.87
N ASP A 47 2.44 -3.49 24.35
CA ASP A 47 3.79 -2.93 24.29
C ASP A 47 4.60 -3.42 23.08
N LYS A 48 3.94 -4.04 22.09
CA LYS A 48 4.57 -4.61 20.90
C LYS A 48 4.32 -3.77 19.66
N GLU A 49 5.32 -3.71 18.80
CA GLU A 49 5.22 -3.14 17.45
C GLU A 49 5.72 -4.17 16.45
N ILE A 50 4.93 -4.44 15.41
CA ILE A 50 5.31 -5.32 14.30
C ILE A 50 5.06 -4.62 12.97
N VAL A 51 5.90 -4.90 11.99
CA VAL A 51 5.76 -4.40 10.62
C VAL A 51 5.47 -5.57 9.69
N LEU A 52 4.22 -5.70 9.26
CA LEU A 52 3.83 -6.71 8.29
C LEU A 52 4.10 -6.23 6.86
N HIS A 53 4.63 -7.13 6.03
CA HIS A 53 4.98 -6.87 4.65
C HIS A 53 4.07 -7.61 3.66
N LEU A 54 3.72 -8.87 3.93
CA LEU A 54 2.94 -9.76 3.08
C LEU A 54 1.65 -10.23 3.77
N ILE A 55 1.75 -10.60 5.04
CA ILE A 55 0.60 -11.09 5.81
C ILE A 55 -0.40 -9.95 6.02
N PRO A 56 -1.72 -10.18 5.84
CA PRO A 56 -2.73 -9.16 6.11
C PRO A 56 -2.73 -8.67 7.56
N SER A 57 -2.96 -7.36 7.74
CA SER A 57 -2.94 -6.69 9.06
C SER A 57 -3.97 -7.25 10.06
N GLY A 58 -5.01 -7.93 9.59
CA GLY A 58 -6.03 -8.55 10.42
C GLY A 58 -5.60 -9.80 11.17
N ILE A 59 -4.39 -10.33 10.93
CA ILE A 59 -3.92 -11.60 11.50
C ILE A 59 -3.92 -11.61 13.04
N PHE A 60 -3.76 -10.45 13.66
CA PHE A 60 -3.77 -10.27 15.13
C PHE A 60 -5.17 -10.07 15.72
N ASN A 61 -6.22 -10.07 14.91
CA ASN A 61 -7.59 -9.83 15.34
C ASN A 61 -8.44 -11.10 15.26
N GLY A 62 -8.83 -11.63 16.43
CA GLY A 62 -9.81 -12.70 16.59
C GLY A 62 -9.60 -13.91 15.65
N ASP A 63 -10.68 -14.35 15.02
CA ASP A 63 -10.72 -15.53 14.15
C ASP A 63 -10.73 -15.17 12.65
N ALA A 64 -10.39 -13.91 12.30
CA ALA A 64 -10.38 -13.46 10.91
C ALA A 64 -9.46 -14.33 10.05
N ILE A 65 -9.96 -14.77 8.90
CA ILE A 65 -9.19 -15.50 7.89
C ILE A 65 -8.41 -14.49 7.05
N CYS A 66 -7.10 -14.62 7.04
CA CYS A 66 -6.17 -13.74 6.32
C CYS A 66 -5.68 -14.38 5.03
N ILE A 67 -5.79 -13.65 3.92
CA ILE A 67 -5.51 -14.19 2.58
C ILE A 67 -4.51 -13.30 1.85
N ILE A 68 -3.46 -13.90 1.29
CA ILE A 68 -2.65 -13.31 0.23
C ILE A 68 -3.33 -13.64 -1.11
N GLY A 69 -3.90 -12.62 -1.75
CA GLY A 69 -4.63 -12.74 -3.01
C GLY A 69 -3.73 -12.94 -4.23
N ASN A 70 -4.34 -13.29 -5.35
CA ASN A 70 -3.63 -13.58 -6.61
C ASN A 70 -2.93 -12.37 -7.25
N GLY A 71 -3.27 -11.16 -6.83
CA GLY A 71 -2.63 -9.94 -7.32
C GLY A 71 -1.29 -9.62 -6.63
N VAL A 72 -0.99 -10.24 -5.49
CA VAL A 72 0.27 -10.04 -4.77
C VAL A 72 1.42 -10.78 -5.45
N VAL A 73 2.62 -10.19 -5.43
CA VAL A 73 3.86 -10.90 -5.76
C VAL A 73 4.58 -11.27 -4.46
N VAL A 74 4.82 -12.55 -4.26
CA VAL A 74 5.26 -13.14 -3.00
C VAL A 74 6.74 -13.52 -3.06
N ASP A 75 7.52 -13.00 -2.14
CA ASP A 75 8.87 -13.50 -1.86
C ASP A 75 8.77 -14.64 -0.83
N PRO A 76 9.00 -15.90 -1.22
CA PRO A 76 8.79 -17.03 -0.33
C PRO A 76 9.69 -17.01 0.90
N ALA A 77 10.95 -16.54 0.77
CA ALA A 77 11.88 -16.46 1.89
C ALA A 77 11.42 -15.40 2.90
N ALA A 78 11.09 -14.19 2.43
CA ALA A 78 10.58 -13.12 3.28
C ALA A 78 9.27 -13.52 3.96
N LEU A 79 8.41 -14.29 3.28
CA LEU A 79 7.16 -14.79 3.87
C LEU A 79 7.41 -15.78 5.01
N VAL A 80 8.37 -16.71 4.86
CA VAL A 80 8.72 -17.66 5.93
C VAL A 80 9.24 -16.92 7.16
N ASP A 81 10.07 -15.90 6.97
CA ASP A 81 10.57 -15.09 8.08
C ASP A 81 9.42 -14.35 8.78
N GLU A 82 8.51 -13.74 8.03
CA GLU A 82 7.34 -13.04 8.58
C GLU A 82 6.35 -14.00 9.29
N ILE A 83 6.16 -15.23 8.78
CA ILE A 83 5.38 -16.29 9.46
C ILE A 83 6.00 -16.57 10.84
N ARG A 84 7.31 -16.76 10.92
CA ARG A 84 7.99 -17.01 12.20
C ARG A 84 7.81 -15.86 13.18
N GLU A 85 8.00 -14.62 12.73
CA GLU A 85 7.80 -13.43 13.57
C GLU A 85 6.38 -13.37 14.15
N VAL A 86 5.36 -13.71 13.34
CA VAL A 86 3.96 -13.73 13.78
C VAL A 86 3.70 -14.87 14.77
N GLU A 87 4.27 -16.06 14.55
CA GLU A 87 4.15 -17.19 15.46
C GLU A 87 4.89 -16.97 16.80
N GLU A 88 6.06 -16.32 16.78
CA GLU A 88 6.83 -15.96 17.98
C GLU A 88 6.08 -14.98 18.91
N ILE A 89 5.19 -14.16 18.36
CA ILE A 89 4.31 -13.28 19.13
C ILE A 89 3.16 -14.06 19.78
N GLY A 90 2.95 -15.33 19.37
CA GLY A 90 1.90 -16.22 19.89
C GLY A 90 0.62 -16.28 19.04
N THR A 91 0.69 -15.84 17.78
CA THR A 91 -0.45 -15.91 16.86
C THR A 91 -0.41 -17.20 16.06
N ASP A 92 -1.48 -18.03 16.17
CA ASP A 92 -1.64 -19.25 15.39
C ASP A 92 -2.15 -18.91 13.99
N LEU A 93 -1.43 -19.39 12.98
CA LEU A 93 -1.75 -19.20 11.56
C LEU A 93 -2.55 -20.38 10.98
N LYS A 94 -2.65 -21.49 11.71
CA LYS A 94 -3.34 -22.69 11.25
C LYS A 94 -4.81 -22.39 10.98
N ASP A 95 -5.29 -22.81 9.81
CA ASP A 95 -6.68 -22.64 9.34
C ASP A 95 -7.14 -21.18 9.25
N ARG A 96 -6.23 -20.21 9.47
CA ARG A 96 -6.50 -18.76 9.42
C ARG A 96 -5.69 -18.00 8.39
N PHE A 97 -4.63 -18.58 7.85
CA PHE A 97 -3.79 -17.94 6.85
C PHE A 97 -3.75 -18.76 5.58
N PHE A 98 -3.99 -18.10 4.44
CA PHE A 98 -4.02 -18.74 3.13
C PHE A 98 -3.34 -17.90 2.06
N ILE A 99 -2.76 -18.56 1.06
CA ILE A 99 -2.04 -17.96 -0.05
C ILE A 99 -2.65 -18.44 -1.35
N SER A 100 -2.98 -17.50 -2.24
CA SER A 100 -3.49 -17.86 -3.56
C SER A 100 -2.46 -18.68 -4.34
N SER A 101 -2.87 -19.86 -4.80
CA SER A 101 -2.06 -20.66 -5.72
C SER A 101 -1.74 -19.92 -7.04
N SER A 102 -2.51 -18.89 -7.37
CA SER A 102 -2.31 -18.05 -8.56
C SER A 102 -1.45 -16.81 -8.32
N ALA A 103 -1.05 -16.49 -7.08
CA ALA A 103 -0.11 -15.41 -6.79
C ALA A 103 1.27 -15.73 -7.41
N HIS A 104 2.01 -14.69 -7.82
CA HIS A 104 3.30 -14.87 -8.48
C HIS A 104 4.47 -14.84 -7.49
N VAL A 105 5.49 -15.64 -7.79
CA VAL A 105 6.69 -15.80 -6.95
C VAL A 105 7.74 -14.75 -7.34
N ILE A 106 8.30 -14.06 -6.35
CA ILE A 106 9.53 -13.30 -6.49
C ILE A 106 10.71 -14.26 -6.34
N LEU A 107 11.56 -14.32 -7.35
CA LEU A 107 12.74 -15.17 -7.40
C LEU A 107 14.02 -14.33 -7.32
N PRO A 108 15.17 -14.93 -6.96
CA PRO A 108 16.43 -14.18 -6.80
C PRO A 108 16.78 -13.31 -8.01
N TYR A 109 16.54 -13.78 -9.21
CA TYR A 109 16.82 -13.02 -10.43
C TYR A 109 15.94 -11.76 -10.58
N HIS A 110 14.74 -11.73 -10.00
CA HIS A 110 13.93 -10.51 -9.99
C HIS A 110 14.59 -9.41 -9.16
N LYS A 111 15.17 -9.77 -8.00
CA LYS A 111 15.91 -8.82 -7.16
C LYS A 111 17.18 -8.32 -7.85
N ILE A 112 17.90 -9.21 -8.53
CA ILE A 112 19.09 -8.84 -9.33
C ILE A 112 18.70 -7.83 -10.42
N LEU A 113 17.66 -8.13 -11.21
CA LEU A 113 17.20 -7.25 -12.29
C LEU A 113 16.68 -5.90 -11.78
N ASP A 114 16.01 -5.87 -10.64
CA ASP A 114 15.51 -4.63 -10.00
C ASP A 114 16.69 -3.71 -9.67
N ASN A 115 17.69 -4.23 -8.97
CA ASN A 115 18.89 -3.47 -8.59
C ASN A 115 19.70 -3.01 -9.82
N LEU A 116 19.86 -3.86 -10.84
CA LEU A 116 20.59 -3.50 -12.06
C LEU A 116 19.87 -2.40 -12.85
N ARG A 117 18.54 -2.45 -12.93
CA ARG A 117 17.75 -1.42 -13.60
C ARG A 117 17.86 -0.08 -12.90
N GLU A 118 17.75 -0.05 -11.57
CA GLU A 118 17.92 1.19 -10.78
C GLU A 118 19.33 1.77 -10.94
N LYS A 119 20.36 0.92 -10.84
CA LYS A 119 21.76 1.35 -11.03
C LYS A 119 22.00 1.95 -12.43
N ASN A 120 21.41 1.34 -13.47
CA ASN A 120 21.61 1.79 -14.83
C ASN A 120 20.84 3.08 -15.17
N ARG A 121 19.82 3.45 -14.41
CA ARG A 121 19.07 4.70 -14.58
C ARG A 121 19.81 5.92 -14.04
N GLY A 122 20.74 5.75 -13.10
CA GLY A 122 21.47 6.87 -12.50
C GLY A 122 20.53 7.89 -11.89
N ASP A 123 20.58 9.14 -12.38
CA ASP A 123 19.75 10.23 -11.87
C ASP A 123 18.24 10.08 -12.17
N ASP A 124 17.90 9.29 -13.19
CA ASP A 124 16.51 8.95 -13.57
C ASP A 124 15.96 7.75 -12.77
N ALA A 125 16.62 7.34 -11.71
CA ALA A 125 16.18 6.23 -10.86
C ALA A 125 14.78 6.51 -10.28
N ILE A 126 13.92 5.48 -10.26
CA ILE A 126 12.57 5.57 -9.68
C ILE A 126 12.65 5.64 -8.15
N GLY A 127 13.67 5.06 -7.56
CA GLY A 127 13.83 4.90 -6.12
C GLY A 127 13.12 3.65 -5.60
N THR A 128 13.22 2.53 -6.33
CA THR A 128 12.62 1.25 -5.94
C THR A 128 13.19 0.72 -4.63
N THR A 129 12.53 -0.28 -4.07
CA THR A 129 12.99 -0.94 -2.83
C THR A 129 14.05 -2.02 -3.08
N GLY A 130 14.37 -2.33 -4.34
CA GLY A 130 15.30 -3.41 -4.73
C GLY A 130 14.79 -4.83 -4.40
N ARG A 131 13.50 -4.97 -4.09
CA ARG A 131 12.90 -6.26 -3.65
C ARG A 131 12.38 -7.11 -4.81
N GLY A 132 12.59 -6.69 -6.07
CA GLY A 132 12.20 -7.47 -7.26
C GLY A 132 10.72 -7.38 -7.61
N ILE A 133 9.97 -6.43 -7.06
CA ILE A 133 8.53 -6.27 -7.27
C ILE A 133 8.22 -6.01 -8.75
N GLY A 134 8.83 -4.96 -9.32
CA GLY A 134 8.63 -4.59 -10.73
C GLY A 134 8.95 -5.73 -11.68
N PRO A 135 10.15 -6.34 -11.64
CA PRO A 135 10.50 -7.49 -12.48
C PRO A 135 9.56 -8.69 -12.35
N ALA A 136 9.01 -8.96 -11.14
CA ALA A 136 8.04 -10.04 -10.95
C ALA A 136 6.70 -9.73 -11.65
N TYR A 137 6.20 -8.48 -11.59
CA TYR A 137 5.03 -8.06 -12.37
C TYR A 137 5.28 -8.08 -13.87
N VAL A 138 6.48 -7.72 -14.33
CA VAL A 138 6.87 -7.88 -15.75
C VAL A 138 6.77 -9.34 -16.16
N SER A 139 7.30 -10.28 -15.37
CA SER A 139 7.21 -11.71 -15.64
C SER A 139 5.76 -12.22 -15.68
N LYS A 140 4.91 -11.69 -14.78
CA LYS A 140 3.47 -11.99 -14.75
C LYS A 140 2.78 -11.56 -16.05
N VAL A 141 2.99 -10.31 -16.49
CA VAL A 141 2.36 -9.78 -17.71
C VAL A 141 2.93 -10.42 -18.97
N ALA A 142 4.22 -10.75 -18.98
CA ALA A 142 4.87 -11.51 -20.05
C ALA A 142 4.43 -12.98 -20.11
N ARG A 143 3.70 -13.47 -19.09
CA ARG A 143 3.18 -14.86 -18.98
C ARG A 143 4.29 -15.91 -18.85
N VAL A 144 5.41 -15.52 -18.23
CA VAL A 144 6.55 -16.41 -17.91
C VAL A 144 6.75 -16.54 -16.39
N GLY A 145 5.94 -15.85 -15.59
CA GLY A 145 6.04 -15.85 -14.14
C GLY A 145 5.68 -17.21 -13.52
N ILE A 146 6.40 -17.61 -12.49
CA ILE A 146 6.13 -18.80 -11.67
C ILE A 146 5.12 -18.41 -10.62
N ARG A 147 4.12 -19.27 -10.39
CA ARG A 147 3.03 -19.07 -9.41
C ARG A 147 3.28 -19.88 -8.14
N MET A 148 2.63 -19.47 -7.06
CA MET A 148 2.71 -20.18 -5.77
C MET A 148 2.27 -21.64 -5.89
N GLY A 149 1.27 -21.94 -6.72
CA GLY A 149 0.85 -23.31 -6.99
C GLY A 149 1.91 -24.17 -7.67
N ASP A 150 2.81 -23.59 -8.45
CA ASP A 150 3.90 -24.32 -9.11
C ASP A 150 4.96 -24.81 -8.11
N LEU A 151 5.03 -24.21 -6.90
CA LEU A 151 5.91 -24.64 -5.82
C LEU A 151 5.54 -26.00 -5.22
N LEU A 152 4.31 -26.47 -5.48
CA LEU A 152 3.81 -27.76 -4.98
C LEU A 152 4.27 -28.93 -5.86
N ASP A 153 4.84 -28.67 -7.04
CA ASP A 153 5.33 -29.68 -7.97
C ASP A 153 6.81 -29.37 -8.34
N ASN A 154 7.72 -30.14 -7.76
CA ASN A 154 9.16 -29.93 -7.92
C ASN A 154 9.65 -30.12 -9.34
N ASP A 155 9.06 -31.05 -10.11
CA ASP A 155 9.50 -31.34 -11.48
C ASP A 155 9.09 -30.18 -12.39
N ARG A 156 7.84 -29.75 -12.32
CA ARG A 156 7.31 -28.60 -13.02
C ARG A 156 8.05 -27.31 -12.64
N LEU A 157 8.30 -27.07 -11.36
CA LEU A 157 9.07 -25.94 -10.87
C LEU A 157 10.47 -25.91 -11.47
N GLY A 158 11.16 -27.08 -11.51
CA GLY A 158 12.49 -27.21 -12.12
C GLY A 158 12.51 -26.87 -13.61
N GLU A 159 11.52 -27.34 -14.37
CA GLU A 159 11.39 -27.02 -15.82
C GLU A 159 11.18 -25.52 -16.04
N LEU A 160 10.26 -24.90 -15.29
CA LEU A 160 9.98 -23.48 -15.39
C LEU A 160 11.20 -22.63 -15.01
N LEU A 161 11.91 -22.99 -13.94
CA LEU A 161 13.13 -22.30 -13.52
C LEU A 161 14.23 -22.37 -14.60
N ARG A 162 14.53 -23.57 -15.15
CA ARG A 162 15.54 -23.71 -16.19
C ARG A 162 15.20 -22.91 -17.43
N THR A 163 13.93 -22.87 -17.82
CA THR A 163 13.46 -22.08 -18.96
C THR A 163 13.67 -20.58 -18.72
N ASN A 164 13.22 -20.08 -17.56
CA ASN A 164 13.32 -18.66 -17.22
C ASN A 164 14.78 -18.22 -17.03
N VAL A 165 15.57 -19.00 -16.28
CA VAL A 165 17.00 -18.70 -16.03
C VAL A 165 17.80 -18.64 -17.32
N LYS A 166 17.52 -19.50 -18.29
CA LYS A 166 18.16 -19.46 -19.61
C LYS A 166 17.95 -18.09 -20.30
N GLU A 167 16.75 -17.53 -20.25
CA GLU A 167 16.47 -16.23 -20.85
C GLU A 167 17.07 -15.07 -20.01
N ILE A 168 16.98 -15.17 -18.70
CA ILE A 168 17.58 -14.18 -17.79
C ILE A 168 19.09 -14.11 -17.95
N ASN A 169 19.77 -15.25 -18.06
CA ASN A 169 21.23 -15.30 -18.24
C ASN A 169 21.70 -14.62 -19.55
N LYS A 170 20.89 -14.65 -20.61
CA LYS A 170 21.20 -13.86 -21.83
C LYS A 170 21.23 -12.36 -21.50
N ALA A 171 20.25 -11.87 -20.73
CA ALA A 171 20.21 -10.46 -20.33
C ALA A 171 21.36 -10.12 -19.37
N LEU A 172 21.62 -10.94 -18.37
CA LEU A 172 22.72 -10.74 -17.41
C LEU A 172 24.06 -10.65 -18.14
N LYS A 173 24.35 -11.61 -19.00
CA LYS A 173 25.64 -11.70 -19.70
C LYS A 173 25.83 -10.61 -20.77
N HIS A 174 24.84 -10.41 -21.63
CA HIS A 174 25.02 -9.60 -22.84
C HIS A 174 24.55 -8.15 -22.70
N VAL A 175 23.67 -7.86 -21.74
CA VAL A 175 23.15 -6.50 -21.50
C VAL A 175 23.80 -5.87 -20.27
N HIS A 176 23.89 -6.64 -19.18
CA HIS A 176 24.35 -6.13 -17.90
C HIS A 176 25.80 -6.44 -17.57
N ASN A 177 26.47 -7.32 -18.34
CA ASN A 177 27.83 -7.82 -18.07
C ASN A 177 28.00 -8.39 -16.65
N GLU A 178 26.97 -9.14 -16.21
CA GLU A 178 26.89 -9.77 -14.90
C GLU A 178 27.04 -11.30 -15.04
N PRO A 179 27.47 -12.00 -14.00
CA PRO A 179 27.58 -13.46 -14.00
C PRO A 179 26.23 -14.16 -14.27
N GLU A 180 26.32 -15.30 -14.94
CA GLU A 180 25.17 -16.19 -15.09
C GLU A 180 24.78 -16.81 -13.75
N ILE A 181 23.47 -17.06 -13.56
CA ILE A 181 22.90 -17.73 -12.39
C ILE A 181 22.51 -19.17 -12.71
N ASP A 182 22.46 -20.03 -11.70
CA ASP A 182 22.17 -21.45 -11.85
C ASP A 182 20.75 -21.77 -11.38
N ALA A 183 19.94 -22.35 -12.25
CA ALA A 183 18.55 -22.73 -11.98
C ALA A 183 18.43 -23.82 -10.91
N ASP A 184 19.37 -24.80 -10.88
CA ASP A 184 19.33 -25.89 -9.91
C ASP A 184 19.74 -25.41 -8.51
N VAL A 185 20.61 -24.43 -8.40
CA VAL A 185 20.91 -23.74 -7.12
C VAL A 185 19.66 -23.04 -6.60
N ILE A 186 18.94 -22.31 -7.46
CA ILE A 186 17.67 -21.64 -7.07
C ILE A 186 16.64 -22.69 -6.63
N LEU A 187 16.47 -23.76 -7.39
CA LEU A 187 15.53 -24.84 -7.09
C LEU A 187 15.83 -25.48 -5.72
N ASN A 188 17.10 -25.82 -5.48
CA ASN A 188 17.50 -26.48 -4.25
C ASN A 188 17.31 -25.59 -3.01
N ASN A 189 17.53 -24.28 -3.13
CA ASN A 189 17.29 -23.33 -2.06
C ASN A 189 15.78 -23.08 -1.83
N LEU A 190 14.97 -23.18 -2.88
CA LEU A 190 13.52 -22.92 -2.80
C LEU A 190 12.71 -24.11 -2.25
N LYS A 191 13.16 -25.36 -2.48
CA LYS A 191 12.45 -26.57 -2.02
C LYS A 191 12.13 -26.58 -0.52
N PRO A 192 13.07 -26.33 0.41
CA PRO A 192 12.75 -26.32 1.83
C PRO A 192 11.81 -25.20 2.24
N ILE A 193 11.87 -24.05 1.55
CA ILE A 193 10.99 -22.90 1.76
C ILE A 193 9.57 -23.28 1.25
N ALA A 194 9.48 -23.84 0.04
CA ALA A 194 8.23 -24.30 -0.53
C ALA A 194 7.50 -25.30 0.39
N SER A 195 8.24 -26.24 0.99
CA SER A 195 7.66 -27.20 1.93
C SER A 195 7.06 -26.55 3.18
N GLN A 196 7.62 -25.45 3.68
CA GLN A 196 7.11 -24.73 4.83
C GLN A 196 5.81 -23.96 4.51
N ILE A 197 5.70 -23.40 3.31
CA ILE A 197 4.53 -22.59 2.91
C ILE A 197 3.44 -23.41 2.20
N ALA A 198 3.74 -24.63 1.75
CA ALA A 198 2.81 -25.51 1.06
C ALA A 198 1.44 -25.68 1.77
N PRO A 199 1.37 -25.81 3.11
CA PRO A 199 0.09 -25.97 3.81
C PRO A 199 -0.87 -24.78 3.65
N TYR A 200 -0.35 -23.60 3.35
CA TYR A 200 -1.13 -22.37 3.21
C TYR A 200 -1.60 -22.13 1.76
N ILE A 201 -1.05 -22.82 0.77
CA ILE A 201 -1.35 -22.59 -0.66
C ILE A 201 -2.65 -23.28 -1.06
N CYS A 202 -3.62 -22.49 -1.53
CA CYS A 202 -4.90 -23.00 -1.95
C CYS A 202 -5.58 -22.15 -3.05
N ASN A 203 -6.78 -22.58 -3.47
CA ASN A 203 -7.64 -21.80 -4.36
C ASN A 203 -8.43 -20.73 -3.57
N THR A 204 -7.81 -19.61 -3.29
CA THR A 204 -8.41 -18.52 -2.52
C THR A 204 -9.59 -17.84 -3.23
N THR A 205 -9.60 -17.82 -4.57
CA THR A 205 -10.73 -17.28 -5.35
C THR A 205 -12.00 -18.07 -5.07
N ALA A 206 -11.94 -19.41 -5.08
CA ALA A 206 -13.10 -20.25 -4.75
C ALA A 206 -13.54 -20.05 -3.28
N MET A 207 -12.60 -19.83 -2.37
CA MET A 207 -12.89 -19.53 -0.96
C MET A 207 -13.65 -18.20 -0.84
N LEU A 208 -13.16 -17.13 -1.49
CA LEU A 208 -13.79 -15.80 -1.45
C LEU A 208 -15.15 -15.78 -2.14
N HIS A 209 -15.35 -16.53 -3.24
CA HIS A 209 -16.66 -16.66 -3.86
C HIS A 209 -17.69 -17.31 -2.91
N LYS A 210 -17.27 -18.33 -2.14
CA LYS A 210 -18.13 -18.93 -1.11
C LYS A 210 -18.42 -17.94 0.03
N ALA A 211 -17.42 -17.16 0.46
CA ALA A 211 -17.57 -16.13 1.49
C ALA A 211 -18.59 -15.06 1.05
N VAL A 212 -18.47 -14.54 -0.19
CA VAL A 212 -19.41 -13.58 -0.76
C VAL A 212 -20.84 -14.19 -0.82
N ALA A 213 -20.98 -15.42 -1.30
CA ALA A 213 -22.28 -16.09 -1.37
C ALA A 213 -22.91 -16.37 0.01
N ALA A 214 -22.07 -16.59 1.03
CA ALA A 214 -22.51 -16.75 2.43
C ALA A 214 -22.80 -15.41 3.12
N GLY A 215 -22.50 -14.28 2.48
CA GLY A 215 -22.67 -12.94 3.05
C GLY A 215 -21.68 -12.62 4.16
N SER A 216 -20.44 -13.13 4.09
CA SER A 216 -19.39 -12.81 5.05
C SER A 216 -18.92 -11.37 4.94
N ASP A 217 -18.39 -10.83 6.05
CA ASP A 217 -17.74 -9.53 6.09
C ASP A 217 -16.30 -9.65 5.56
N ILE A 218 -16.03 -9.03 4.40
CA ILE A 218 -14.75 -9.12 3.71
C ILE A 218 -14.07 -7.75 3.70
N LEU A 219 -12.81 -7.69 4.13
CA LEU A 219 -11.96 -6.51 4.08
C LEU A 219 -10.82 -6.70 3.07
N LEU A 220 -10.85 -5.96 1.97
CA LEU A 220 -9.78 -5.97 0.97
C LEU A 220 -8.74 -4.91 1.34
N GLU A 221 -7.55 -5.35 1.72
CA GLU A 221 -6.45 -4.51 2.20
C GLU A 221 -5.51 -4.12 1.07
N GLY A 222 -5.48 -2.81 0.74
CA GLY A 222 -4.55 -2.25 -0.22
C GLY A 222 -3.17 -1.93 0.37
N ALA A 223 -2.17 -1.95 -0.49
CA ALA A 223 -0.84 -1.43 -0.20
C ALA A 223 -0.56 -0.22 -1.11
N GLN A 224 0.46 0.59 -0.80
CA GLN A 224 0.77 1.84 -1.51
C GLN A 224 -0.44 2.81 -1.50
N GLY A 225 -0.64 3.61 -2.54
CA GLY A 225 -1.75 4.55 -2.66
C GLY A 225 -2.14 4.80 -4.12
N SER A 226 -3.30 5.39 -4.33
CA SER A 226 -3.89 5.61 -5.66
C SER A 226 -2.99 6.39 -6.61
N LEU A 227 -2.23 7.36 -6.08
CA LEU A 227 -1.31 8.18 -6.89
C LEU A 227 0.00 7.45 -7.24
N LEU A 228 0.16 6.21 -6.80
CA LEU A 228 1.22 5.26 -7.20
C LEU A 228 0.70 4.14 -8.10
N ASP A 229 -0.55 4.17 -8.56
CA ASP A 229 -1.10 3.17 -9.47
C ASP A 229 -0.35 3.19 -10.82
N ILE A 230 -0.15 2.00 -11.41
CA ILE A 230 0.62 1.86 -12.67
C ILE A 230 -0.03 2.59 -13.84
N ASP A 231 -1.36 2.67 -13.88
CA ASP A 231 -2.13 3.27 -14.96
C ASP A 231 -2.58 4.71 -14.65
N HIS A 232 -2.86 5.00 -13.37
CA HIS A 232 -3.50 6.24 -12.93
C HIS A 232 -2.63 7.13 -12.04
N GLY A 233 -1.45 6.64 -11.64
CA GLY A 233 -0.52 7.37 -10.79
C GLY A 233 0.43 8.30 -11.55
N THR A 234 1.41 8.83 -10.82
CA THR A 234 2.44 9.74 -11.33
C THR A 234 3.53 9.02 -12.12
N TYR A 235 3.15 8.36 -13.22
CA TYR A 235 4.07 7.60 -14.08
C TYR A 235 5.24 8.47 -14.57
N PRO A 236 6.51 7.98 -14.58
CA PRO A 236 6.92 6.61 -14.28
C PRO A 236 7.20 6.31 -12.78
N TYR A 237 7.00 7.27 -11.90
CA TYR A 237 7.30 7.18 -10.46
C TYR A 237 6.11 6.54 -9.71
N VAL A 238 5.84 5.29 -10.01
CA VAL A 238 4.69 4.50 -9.55
C VAL A 238 5.12 3.10 -9.10
N THR A 239 4.20 2.37 -8.43
CA THR A 239 4.36 0.92 -8.24
C THR A 239 3.98 0.17 -9.52
N SER A 240 4.51 -1.05 -9.70
CA SER A 240 4.13 -1.90 -10.84
C SER A 240 2.81 -2.66 -10.61
N SER A 241 2.00 -2.22 -9.67
CA SER A 241 0.73 -2.85 -9.30
C SER A 241 -0.41 -1.84 -9.34
N SER A 242 -1.65 -2.31 -9.22
CA SER A 242 -2.84 -1.47 -9.19
C SER A 242 -3.43 -1.42 -7.77
N PRO A 243 -3.08 -0.41 -6.96
CA PRO A 243 -3.62 -0.20 -5.61
C PRO A 243 -5.06 0.32 -5.59
N THR A 244 -5.65 0.64 -6.74
CA THR A 244 -7.01 1.15 -6.89
C THR A 244 -8.10 0.11 -6.60
N ALA A 245 -9.36 0.56 -6.48
CA ALA A 245 -10.53 -0.31 -6.28
C ALA A 245 -10.68 -1.36 -7.38
N GLY A 246 -10.42 -1.00 -8.64
CA GLY A 246 -10.40 -1.94 -9.76
C GLY A 246 -9.34 -3.03 -9.56
N GLY A 247 -8.15 -2.65 -9.07
CA GLY A 247 -7.08 -3.59 -8.73
C GLY A 247 -7.45 -4.55 -7.60
N ALA A 248 -8.30 -4.14 -6.67
CA ALA A 248 -8.77 -5.01 -5.59
C ALA A 248 -9.62 -6.17 -6.11
N CYS A 249 -10.53 -5.90 -7.05
CA CYS A 249 -11.34 -6.94 -7.69
C CYS A 249 -10.47 -7.94 -8.48
N VAL A 250 -9.53 -7.44 -9.29
CA VAL A 250 -8.60 -8.28 -10.06
C VAL A 250 -7.69 -9.10 -9.16
N GLY A 251 -7.16 -8.48 -8.11
CA GLY A 251 -6.15 -9.09 -7.24
C GLY A 251 -6.68 -10.05 -6.17
N SER A 252 -7.99 -10.02 -5.89
CA SER A 252 -8.65 -10.95 -4.97
C SER A 252 -9.51 -11.98 -5.68
N GLY A 253 -10.05 -11.64 -6.86
CA GLY A 253 -11.09 -12.40 -7.56
C GLY A 253 -12.51 -12.13 -7.05
N VAL A 254 -12.69 -11.18 -6.13
CA VAL A 254 -14.02 -10.74 -5.69
C VAL A 254 -14.66 -9.93 -6.82
N PRO A 255 -15.91 -10.22 -7.22
CA PRO A 255 -16.56 -9.49 -8.31
C PRO A 255 -16.85 -8.04 -7.91
N PRO A 256 -16.74 -7.06 -8.85
CA PRO A 256 -16.96 -5.66 -8.54
C PRO A 256 -18.37 -5.35 -8.00
N THR A 257 -19.36 -6.17 -8.36
CA THR A 257 -20.74 -6.04 -7.87
C THR A 257 -20.95 -6.48 -6.43
N ALA A 258 -19.93 -7.08 -5.80
CA ALA A 258 -19.96 -7.45 -4.38
C ALA A 258 -19.27 -6.42 -3.49
N ILE A 259 -18.75 -5.34 -4.05
CA ILE A 259 -18.11 -4.27 -3.27
C ILE A 259 -19.20 -3.31 -2.79
N ASP A 260 -19.32 -3.17 -1.48
CA ASP A 260 -20.30 -2.29 -0.85
C ASP A 260 -19.71 -0.90 -0.55
N HIS A 261 -18.43 -0.85 -0.09
CA HIS A 261 -17.78 0.41 0.30
C HIS A 261 -16.33 0.46 -0.15
N ALA A 262 -15.89 1.64 -0.58
CA ALA A 262 -14.51 1.99 -0.81
C ALA A 262 -14.06 3.07 0.18
N ILE A 263 -13.19 2.71 1.13
CA ILE A 263 -12.71 3.60 2.19
C ILE A 263 -11.32 4.11 1.80
N GLY A 264 -11.20 5.40 1.55
CA GLY A 264 -9.95 6.08 1.25
C GLY A 264 -9.20 6.46 2.52
N ILE A 265 -7.93 6.07 2.64
CA ILE A 265 -7.09 6.53 3.75
C ILE A 265 -6.27 7.72 3.27
N THR A 266 -6.39 8.84 3.97
CA THR A 266 -5.63 10.06 3.70
C THR A 266 -5.04 10.62 4.99
N LYS A 267 -3.85 11.21 4.94
CA LYS A 267 -3.32 12.01 6.03
C LYS A 267 -3.92 13.41 6.01
N ALA A 268 -3.93 14.06 7.17
CA ALA A 268 -4.26 15.48 7.25
C ALA A 268 -3.25 16.43 6.56
N TYR A 269 -2.19 15.88 6.02
CA TYR A 269 -1.17 16.50 5.17
C TYR A 269 -0.72 15.48 4.12
N SER A 270 0.29 15.76 3.32
CA SER A 270 0.76 14.82 2.31
C SER A 270 2.20 14.39 2.56
N THR A 271 2.53 13.16 2.16
CA THR A 271 3.92 12.68 2.14
C THR A 271 4.17 11.86 0.89
N ARG A 272 5.43 11.85 0.44
CA ARG A 272 5.89 11.00 -0.64
C ARG A 272 7.26 10.40 -0.35
N VAL A 273 7.46 9.15 -0.74
CA VAL A 273 8.77 8.49 -0.76
C VAL A 273 9.22 8.31 -2.21
N GLY A 274 10.53 8.42 -2.45
CA GLY A 274 11.10 8.30 -3.79
C GLY A 274 10.97 9.57 -4.62
N ASN A 275 11.34 9.45 -5.88
CA ASN A 275 11.36 10.54 -6.85
C ASN A 275 9.97 10.81 -7.44
N GLY A 276 9.89 11.78 -8.33
CA GLY A 276 8.69 12.18 -9.04
C GLY A 276 8.01 13.43 -8.49
N PRO A 277 7.02 13.95 -9.22
CA PRO A 277 6.37 15.21 -8.93
C PRO A 277 5.60 15.18 -7.61
N TYR A 278 5.67 16.29 -6.87
CA TYR A 278 4.97 16.47 -5.61
C TYR A 278 4.61 17.94 -5.44
N PRO A 279 3.48 18.40 -6.00
CA PRO A 279 3.14 19.83 -6.10
C PRO A 279 3.15 20.58 -4.79
N THR A 280 2.72 19.95 -3.70
CA THR A 280 2.61 20.61 -2.38
C THR A 280 3.82 20.39 -1.47
N GLU A 281 4.95 19.87 -2.00
CA GLU A 281 6.16 19.64 -1.21
C GLU A 281 6.68 20.93 -0.57
N LEU A 282 7.14 20.81 0.69
CA LEU A 282 7.70 21.90 1.46
C LEU A 282 9.18 21.65 1.78
N HIS A 283 10.03 22.57 1.32
CA HIS A 283 11.48 22.51 1.54
C HIS A 283 11.95 23.37 2.72
N ASP A 284 11.02 24.07 3.38
CA ASP A 284 11.23 25.00 4.47
C ASP A 284 11.16 24.35 5.86
N ASP A 285 11.14 25.16 6.91
CA ASP A 285 11.03 24.70 8.30
C ASP A 285 9.67 24.10 8.63
N ILE A 286 8.62 24.44 7.88
CA ILE A 286 7.30 23.84 8.01
C ILE A 286 7.35 22.38 7.55
N GLY A 287 7.97 22.10 6.40
CA GLY A 287 8.18 20.72 5.92
C GLY A 287 9.02 19.90 6.89
N LYS A 288 10.05 20.49 7.51
CA LYS A 288 10.85 19.83 8.57
C LYS A 288 10.02 19.55 9.81
N LYS A 289 9.14 20.48 10.23
CA LYS A 289 8.25 20.35 11.37
C LYS A 289 7.23 19.22 11.13
N LEU A 290 6.59 19.16 9.97
CA LEU A 290 5.71 18.07 9.58
C LEU A 290 6.41 16.70 9.67
N ARG A 291 7.63 16.59 9.12
CA ARG A 291 8.44 15.37 9.17
C ARG A 291 8.75 14.95 10.61
N LYS A 292 9.15 15.90 11.46
CA LYS A 292 9.49 15.64 12.85
C LYS A 292 8.26 15.20 13.65
N ASN A 293 7.18 15.99 13.63
CA ASN A 293 5.96 15.72 14.38
C ASN A 293 5.31 14.41 13.92
N GLY A 294 5.28 14.17 12.61
CA GLY A 294 4.70 12.97 12.02
C GLY A 294 5.60 11.74 12.10
N ALA A 295 6.84 11.85 12.59
CA ALA A 295 7.85 10.79 12.53
C ALA A 295 7.94 10.19 11.11
N GLU A 296 8.01 11.07 10.09
CA GLU A 296 7.93 10.70 8.68
C GLU A 296 9.25 10.15 8.15
N PHE A 297 9.49 8.88 8.52
CA PHE A 297 10.61 8.06 8.05
C PHE A 297 10.09 6.72 7.57
N GLY A 298 10.74 6.14 6.57
CA GLY A 298 10.34 4.84 6.03
C GLY A 298 10.54 3.73 7.05
N ALA A 299 9.49 2.95 7.35
CA ALA A 299 9.54 1.87 8.35
C ALA A 299 10.63 0.83 8.03
N THR A 300 10.86 0.56 6.75
CA THR A 300 11.84 -0.46 6.32
C THR A 300 13.22 0.13 6.04
N THR A 301 13.31 1.35 5.51
CA THR A 301 14.58 1.92 5.01
C THR A 301 15.11 3.05 5.86
N GLY A 302 14.33 3.57 6.82
CA GLY A 302 14.67 4.76 7.61
C GLY A 302 14.80 6.05 6.79
N ARG A 303 14.54 6.03 5.47
CA ARG A 303 14.67 7.22 4.61
C ARG A 303 13.65 8.28 5.02
N PRO A 304 14.04 9.57 5.09
CA PRO A 304 13.12 10.64 5.37
C PRO A 304 12.09 10.75 4.24
N ARG A 305 10.82 10.89 4.60
CA ARG A 305 9.75 11.18 3.65
C ARG A 305 9.76 12.67 3.29
N ARG A 306 9.44 12.97 2.04
CA ARG A 306 9.10 14.31 1.56
C ARG A 306 7.75 14.67 2.16
N CYS A 307 7.61 15.88 2.71
CA CYS A 307 6.39 16.31 3.39
C CYS A 307 5.84 17.58 2.74
N GLY A 308 4.54 17.73 2.71
CA GLY A 308 3.86 18.88 2.16
C GLY A 308 2.45 19.06 2.70
N TRP A 309 1.81 20.17 2.34
CA TRP A 309 0.41 20.40 2.69
C TRP A 309 -0.52 19.41 1.99
N LEU A 310 -1.71 19.21 2.55
CA LEU A 310 -2.74 18.37 1.93
C LEU A 310 -3.09 18.90 0.55
N ASP A 311 -3.08 17.99 -0.42
CA ASP A 311 -3.45 18.26 -1.81
C ASP A 311 -4.85 17.74 -2.07
N LEU A 312 -5.85 18.64 -2.08
CA LEU A 312 -7.23 18.25 -2.30
C LEU A 312 -7.55 18.00 -3.78
N VAL A 313 -6.79 18.57 -4.70
CA VAL A 313 -6.96 18.26 -6.14
C VAL A 313 -6.61 16.79 -6.39
N ALA A 314 -5.45 16.36 -5.87
CA ALA A 314 -5.01 14.97 -5.93
C ALA A 314 -5.93 14.03 -5.14
N LEU A 315 -6.39 14.45 -3.94
CA LEU A 315 -7.30 13.66 -3.12
C LEU A 315 -8.66 13.46 -3.80
N LYS A 316 -9.25 14.51 -4.36
CA LYS A 316 -10.51 14.43 -5.11
C LYS A 316 -10.42 13.53 -6.33
N TYR A 317 -9.28 13.61 -7.04
CA TYR A 317 -8.99 12.67 -8.14
C TYR A 317 -8.99 11.23 -7.65
N ALA A 318 -8.28 10.92 -6.55
CA ALA A 318 -8.25 9.58 -5.98
C ALA A 318 -9.64 9.11 -5.49
N VAL A 319 -10.43 10.00 -4.88
CA VAL A 319 -11.82 9.73 -4.46
C VAL A 319 -12.66 9.32 -5.66
N ASN A 320 -12.64 10.11 -6.74
CA ASN A 320 -13.42 9.83 -7.94
C ASN A 320 -12.97 8.56 -8.66
N LEU A 321 -11.64 8.33 -8.76
CA LEU A 321 -11.06 7.16 -9.41
C LEU A 321 -11.51 5.85 -8.75
N ASN A 322 -11.64 5.86 -7.43
CA ASN A 322 -11.93 4.66 -6.65
C ASN A 322 -13.40 4.56 -6.20
N GLY A 323 -14.22 5.59 -6.45
CA GLY A 323 -15.57 5.66 -5.90
C GLY A 323 -15.59 5.64 -4.37
N MET A 324 -14.65 6.36 -3.73
CA MET A 324 -14.55 6.37 -2.28
C MET A 324 -15.77 7.09 -1.68
N ASP A 325 -16.61 6.35 -0.99
CA ASP A 325 -17.79 6.89 -0.28
C ASP A 325 -17.43 7.35 1.15
N GLN A 326 -16.31 6.88 1.68
CA GLN A 326 -15.82 7.23 3.00
C GLN A 326 -14.31 7.54 2.98
N LEU A 327 -13.89 8.42 3.89
CA LEU A 327 -12.49 8.70 4.17
C LEU A 327 -12.14 8.35 5.61
N ALA A 328 -10.93 7.81 5.80
CA ALA A 328 -10.26 7.75 7.08
C ALA A 328 -9.14 8.78 7.09
N LEU A 329 -9.35 9.87 7.82
CA LEU A 329 -8.39 10.96 7.96
C LEU A 329 -7.41 10.64 9.08
N THR A 330 -6.14 10.51 8.77
CA THR A 330 -5.11 10.10 9.73
C THR A 330 -4.15 11.23 10.08
N LYS A 331 -3.45 11.08 11.21
CA LYS A 331 -2.37 12.00 11.60
C LYS A 331 -2.84 13.45 11.88
N MET A 332 -4.03 13.63 12.42
CA MET A 332 -4.54 14.95 12.81
C MET A 332 -3.66 15.62 13.88
N ASP A 333 -3.16 14.84 14.81
CA ASP A 333 -2.26 15.24 15.91
C ASP A 333 -0.97 15.91 15.43
N VAL A 334 -0.51 15.59 14.23
CA VAL A 334 0.72 16.17 13.65
C VAL A 334 0.57 17.67 13.42
N LEU A 335 -0.65 18.14 13.21
CA LEU A 335 -0.97 19.54 12.94
C LEU A 335 -1.32 20.36 14.20
N ASP A 336 -1.38 19.77 15.39
CA ASP A 336 -1.80 20.41 16.63
C ASP A 336 -1.02 21.72 16.95
N ASP A 337 0.26 21.75 16.66
CA ASP A 337 1.16 22.87 16.99
C ASP A 337 1.32 23.94 15.91
N PHE A 338 0.59 23.85 14.80
CA PHE A 338 0.74 24.83 13.71
C PHE A 338 -0.12 26.07 13.95
N ASP A 339 0.40 27.25 13.58
CA ASP A 339 -0.32 28.53 13.63
C ASP A 339 -1.33 28.63 12.48
N GLU A 340 -0.89 28.20 11.31
CA GLU A 340 -1.66 28.18 10.07
C GLU A 340 -1.48 26.83 9.40
N ILE A 341 -2.56 26.33 8.80
CA ILE A 341 -2.58 25.10 8.01
C ILE A 341 -3.07 25.46 6.61
N LYS A 342 -2.32 25.04 5.60
CA LYS A 342 -2.68 25.29 4.21
C LYS A 342 -3.15 24.02 3.54
N VAL A 343 -4.08 24.19 2.58
CA VAL A 343 -4.64 23.09 1.78
C VAL A 343 -4.62 23.52 0.33
N CYS A 344 -4.04 22.72 -0.54
CA CYS A 344 -4.07 22.99 -1.98
C CYS A 344 -5.46 22.68 -2.52
N THR A 345 -6.12 23.68 -3.11
CA THR A 345 -7.48 23.59 -3.65
C THR A 345 -7.54 23.65 -5.16
N HIS A 346 -6.51 24.18 -5.79
CA HIS A 346 -6.38 24.30 -7.25
C HIS A 346 -4.91 24.25 -7.64
N TYR A 347 -4.67 24.03 -8.93
CA TYR A 347 -3.38 24.24 -9.56
C TYR A 347 -3.45 25.45 -10.53
N MET A 348 -2.35 26.15 -10.69
CA MET A 348 -2.12 26.99 -11.86
C MET A 348 -1.37 26.15 -12.89
N VAL A 349 -1.92 26.04 -14.08
CA VAL A 349 -1.35 25.33 -15.23
C VAL A 349 -1.35 26.32 -16.40
N ASP A 350 -0.18 26.66 -16.94
CA ASP A 350 -0.03 27.63 -18.04
C ASP A 350 -0.76 28.99 -17.79
N GLY A 351 -0.81 29.42 -16.54
CA GLY A 351 -1.48 30.67 -16.13
C GLY A 351 -2.98 30.55 -15.89
N GLU A 352 -3.58 29.38 -16.11
CA GLU A 352 -5.00 29.12 -15.84
C GLU A 352 -5.19 28.35 -14.54
N LYS A 353 -6.19 28.73 -13.75
CA LYS A 353 -6.54 28.08 -12.49
C LYS A 353 -7.49 26.90 -12.75
N THR A 354 -7.12 25.71 -12.26
CA THR A 354 -7.91 24.47 -12.41
C THR A 354 -7.99 23.65 -11.12
N ASP A 355 -9.10 22.93 -10.91
CA ASP A 355 -9.25 21.90 -9.88
C ASP A 355 -9.22 20.48 -10.49
N VAL A 356 -8.85 20.37 -11.76
CA VAL A 356 -8.67 19.10 -12.47
C VAL A 356 -7.24 18.62 -12.27
N TYR A 357 -7.11 17.37 -11.81
CA TYR A 357 -5.80 16.73 -11.66
C TYR A 357 -5.24 16.35 -13.04
N PRO A 358 -4.04 16.86 -13.42
CA PRO A 358 -3.45 16.54 -14.70
C PRO A 358 -2.88 15.11 -14.68
N VAL A 359 -3.26 14.31 -15.66
CA VAL A 359 -2.86 12.88 -15.76
C VAL A 359 -1.73 12.65 -16.76
N GLU A 360 -1.41 13.63 -17.58
CA GLU A 360 -0.37 13.55 -18.59
C GLU A 360 1.02 13.45 -17.93
N THR A 361 1.87 12.59 -18.49
CA THR A 361 3.24 12.39 -17.97
C THR A 361 4.00 13.71 -17.96
N GLY A 362 4.57 14.06 -16.81
CA GLY A 362 5.34 15.29 -16.60
C GLY A 362 4.49 16.55 -16.32
N ALA A 363 3.19 16.52 -16.53
CA ALA A 363 2.35 17.72 -16.33
C ALA A 363 2.40 18.25 -14.90
N LEU A 364 2.47 17.36 -13.90
CA LEU A 364 2.57 17.74 -12.49
C LEU A 364 3.88 18.44 -12.09
N GLU A 365 4.91 18.38 -12.92
CA GLU A 365 6.19 19.07 -12.67
C GLU A 365 6.08 20.59 -12.92
N HIS A 366 5.04 21.00 -13.65
CA HIS A 366 4.84 22.39 -14.09
C HIS A 366 3.65 23.08 -13.43
N VAL A 367 2.99 22.43 -12.47
CA VAL A 367 1.86 23.03 -11.76
C VAL A 367 2.34 23.83 -10.55
N GLU A 368 1.65 24.95 -10.28
CA GLU A 368 1.83 25.74 -9.07
C GLU A 368 0.60 25.54 -8.15
N PRO A 369 0.79 25.08 -6.90
CA PRO A 369 -0.34 24.86 -6.00
C PRO A 369 -0.93 26.16 -5.48
N VAL A 370 -2.26 26.28 -5.52
CA VAL A 370 -3.02 27.40 -4.97
C VAL A 370 -3.65 26.98 -3.65
N TYR A 371 -3.29 27.69 -2.59
CA TYR A 371 -3.66 27.32 -1.24
C TYR A 371 -4.83 28.14 -0.67
N LYS A 372 -5.68 27.45 0.11
CA LYS A 372 -6.55 28.03 1.12
C LYS A 372 -5.89 27.87 2.49
N THR A 373 -5.88 28.94 3.29
CA THR A 373 -5.29 28.95 4.64
C THR A 373 -6.39 28.80 5.69
N PHE A 374 -6.14 27.96 6.68
CA PHE A 374 -6.95 27.77 7.89
C PHE A 374 -6.15 28.16 9.12
N PRO A 375 -6.78 28.71 10.15
CA PRO A 375 -6.12 28.89 11.43
C PRO A 375 -5.83 27.50 12.03
N GLY A 376 -4.67 27.37 12.65
CA GLY A 376 -4.34 26.18 13.43
C GLY A 376 -5.22 26.12 14.69
N TRP A 377 -5.39 24.93 15.23
CA TRP A 377 -6.24 24.74 16.42
C TRP A 377 -5.48 24.87 17.74
N LYS A 378 -4.16 24.66 17.76
CA LYS A 378 -3.28 24.84 18.94
C LYS A 378 -3.69 24.04 20.19
N GLU A 379 -4.50 23.06 20.02
CA GLU A 379 -5.01 22.16 21.05
C GLU A 379 -4.76 20.72 20.63
N SER A 380 -4.55 19.81 21.58
CA SER A 380 -4.29 18.42 21.23
C SER A 380 -5.58 17.69 20.83
N CYS A 381 -5.56 17.11 19.63
CA CYS A 381 -6.61 16.22 19.16
C CYS A 381 -6.59 14.85 19.85
N GLN A 382 -5.47 14.47 20.49
CA GLN A 382 -5.25 13.10 20.99
C GLN A 382 -6.19 12.67 22.11
N ASN A 383 -6.74 13.64 22.85
CA ASN A 383 -7.60 13.40 24.00
C ASN A 383 -9.10 13.39 23.66
N ALA A 384 -9.47 13.66 22.40
CA ALA A 384 -10.86 13.62 21.96
C ALA A 384 -11.43 12.20 22.09
N ALA A 385 -12.56 12.06 22.76
CA ALA A 385 -13.30 10.79 22.89
C ALA A 385 -14.30 10.60 21.76
N ASP A 386 -14.83 11.70 21.23
CA ASP A 386 -15.71 11.72 20.06
C ASP A 386 -15.39 12.91 19.14
N PHE A 387 -16.16 13.06 18.06
CA PHE A 387 -15.94 14.13 17.08
C PHE A 387 -16.22 15.52 17.66
N ASP A 388 -17.18 15.64 18.58
CA ASP A 388 -17.57 16.93 19.14
C ASP A 388 -16.50 17.48 20.10
N ASP A 389 -15.66 16.63 20.67
CA ASP A 389 -14.51 17.00 21.51
C ASP A 389 -13.33 17.59 20.73
N LEU A 390 -13.32 17.45 19.39
CA LEU A 390 -12.27 18.04 18.58
C LEU A 390 -12.30 19.58 18.63
N PRO A 391 -11.15 20.26 18.56
CA PRO A 391 -11.11 21.72 18.43
C PRO A 391 -11.95 22.23 17.25
N ASP A 392 -12.61 23.37 17.39
CA ASP A 392 -13.50 23.92 16.34
C ASP A 392 -12.80 24.17 15.01
N HIS A 393 -11.55 24.62 15.03
CA HIS A 393 -10.76 24.77 13.82
C HIS A 393 -10.44 23.42 13.16
N ALA A 394 -10.21 22.35 13.95
CA ALA A 394 -10.02 21.01 13.42
C ALA A 394 -11.31 20.46 12.77
N LYS A 395 -12.47 20.68 13.40
CA LYS A 395 -13.78 20.37 12.81
C LYS A 395 -14.03 21.13 11.52
N THR A 396 -13.68 22.42 11.46
CA THR A 396 -13.79 23.26 10.26
C THR A 396 -12.89 22.74 9.13
N TYR A 397 -11.68 22.31 9.45
CA TYR A 397 -10.74 21.71 8.51
C TYR A 397 -11.30 20.40 7.92
N ILE A 398 -11.82 19.52 8.77
CA ILE A 398 -12.44 18.26 8.36
C ILE A 398 -13.67 18.51 7.47
N ALA A 399 -14.55 19.41 7.87
CA ALA A 399 -15.75 19.76 7.11
C ALA A 399 -15.40 20.28 5.72
N PHE A 400 -14.33 21.06 5.59
CA PHE A 400 -13.85 21.53 4.30
C PHE A 400 -13.33 20.41 3.40
N ILE A 401 -12.61 19.43 3.96
CA ILE A 401 -12.17 18.23 3.21
C ILE A 401 -13.39 17.47 2.68
N GLU A 402 -14.40 17.25 3.53
CA GLU A 402 -15.65 16.55 3.18
C GLU A 402 -16.41 17.30 2.06
N GLU A 403 -16.56 18.61 2.21
CA GLU A 403 -17.22 19.47 1.18
C GLU A 403 -16.49 19.40 -0.16
N TYR A 404 -15.15 19.52 -0.14
CA TYR A 404 -14.37 19.55 -1.36
C TYR A 404 -14.35 18.20 -2.10
N THR A 405 -14.22 17.10 -1.34
CA THR A 405 -14.11 15.75 -1.92
C THR A 405 -15.45 15.11 -2.21
N GLY A 406 -16.50 15.53 -1.51
CA GLY A 406 -17.83 14.89 -1.55
C GLY A 406 -17.88 13.58 -0.74
N SER A 407 -16.85 13.26 0.05
CA SER A 407 -16.76 12.02 0.83
C SER A 407 -16.67 12.32 2.31
N ARG A 408 -17.39 11.55 3.14
CA ARG A 408 -17.42 11.73 4.59
C ARG A 408 -16.16 11.18 5.27
N CYS A 409 -15.53 11.94 6.15
CA CYS A 409 -14.49 11.47 7.05
C CYS A 409 -15.13 10.65 8.19
N SER A 410 -15.45 9.38 7.91
CA SER A 410 -16.11 8.49 8.86
C SER A 410 -15.18 7.97 9.96
N ILE A 411 -13.86 8.03 9.73
CA ILE A 411 -12.83 7.62 10.68
C ILE A 411 -11.80 8.75 10.78
N ILE A 412 -11.45 9.14 12.00
CA ILE A 412 -10.46 10.20 12.25
C ILE A 412 -9.44 9.68 13.26
N SER A 413 -8.19 9.55 12.84
CA SER A 413 -7.08 9.16 13.71
C SER A 413 -6.42 10.40 14.30
N THR A 414 -6.53 10.53 15.61
CA THR A 414 -6.07 11.66 16.43
C THR A 414 -4.72 11.42 17.10
N GLY A 415 -4.07 10.29 16.86
CA GLY A 415 -2.76 9.94 17.42
C GLY A 415 -2.28 8.56 16.96
N PRO A 416 -1.08 8.13 17.39
CA PRO A 416 -0.48 6.87 16.95
C PRO A 416 -1.11 5.63 17.61
N GLY A 417 -1.73 5.77 18.78
CA GLY A 417 -2.32 4.67 19.55
C GLY A 417 -3.57 4.08 18.89
N ARG A 418 -3.82 2.80 19.16
CA ARG A 418 -4.99 2.06 18.63
C ARG A 418 -6.32 2.71 19.04
N THR A 419 -6.39 3.20 20.28
CA THR A 419 -7.59 3.86 20.86
C THR A 419 -7.76 5.32 20.42
N GLN A 420 -6.73 5.95 19.87
CA GLN A 420 -6.77 7.33 19.38
C GLN A 420 -7.38 7.40 17.97
N THR A 421 -8.62 6.92 17.86
CA THR A 421 -9.36 6.87 16.58
C THR A 421 -10.84 7.05 16.87
N LEU A 422 -11.43 8.07 16.25
CA LEU A 422 -12.85 8.39 16.32
C LEU A 422 -13.57 7.77 15.13
N VAL A 423 -14.76 7.22 15.35
CA VAL A 423 -15.65 6.66 14.32
C VAL A 423 -16.96 7.44 14.34
N ARG A 424 -17.39 7.94 13.17
CA ARG A 424 -18.58 8.81 13.01
C ARG A 424 -19.70 8.09 12.25
#